data_40b27369269d42e2e779ecedf2525426
#
_entry.id   40b27369269d42e2e779ecedf2525426
#
_cell.length_a   1.000
_cell.length_b   1.000
_cell.length_c   1.000
_cell.angle_alpha   90.00
_cell.angle_beta   90.00
_cell.angle_gamma   90.00
#
_symmetry.space_group_name_H-M   'P 1'
#
loop_
_entity.id
_entity.type
_entity.pdbx_description
1 polymer ?
#
loop_
_entity_poly.entity_id
_entity_poly.type
_entity_poly.pdbx_seq_one_letter_code
_entity_poly.pdbx_strand_id
1 'polypeptide(L)'
;MIKTLARQIKEYKRASLVTPIFMILEVAMEMVIPLLMASIIDDGVQAGDMKHIFVIGCYMVLAAIVGLFAGVMGGKYGAKASTGFARNLREAMYENIQTFSFSNIDKFSTAGLVTRMTTDVTNIQNAYQMLLRMCFRAPVSLICAMLMAFLINAKVASIYLVAMVFLGIIMIFIMKKVSKYFSEVFKKYDDLNASVQENVAAQRVVKAYVREDYEIDKFHKASYNIYKMFKKAECTMVTIWPVMQFTVYGCILGISWLGAHMIVASQMTTGELMSLLTYCMTILMNLMMLAMIFVMMTMSAASAKRIAEVLEEKADITNPEQPDYDVTDGSIRFDHVTFRYNKQSEKPVLDDLNFEIKAGETIGILGGTGSSKTSLVNLISRLYDANEGTVYVGGKDVRNYDLETLRNEVSVVLQKNVLFSGTILENLRWGDENATEEECIRACRLACADEFIEKMPGKYNTYIEQGGSNVSGGQKQRLCIARALLKKPKVLILDDSTSAVDTATDAKIRKAFATEIPGTTKIIIAQRISSIQDADRIIVMDNGRIDAFAPHEELLRTNNIYKEVYEAQTQTGGGDFDENGGES
;
A
#
# COMPACT_ATOMS: atom_id res chain seq x y z
N MET A 1 9.76 -2.86 -14.06
CA MET A 1 9.37 -1.58 -13.44
C MET A 1 8.90 -0.51 -14.45
N ILE A 2 9.79 0.21 -15.19
CA ILE A 2 9.33 1.31 -16.10
C ILE A 2 8.33 0.82 -17.14
N LYS A 3 8.58 -0.33 -17.78
CA LYS A 3 7.68 -0.93 -18.76
C LYS A 3 6.33 -1.32 -18.15
N THR A 4 6.32 -1.80 -16.92
CA THR A 4 5.12 -2.20 -16.17
C THR A 4 4.25 -0.98 -15.87
N LEU A 5 4.86 0.10 -15.35
CA LEU A 5 4.16 1.36 -15.11
C LEU A 5 3.66 1.99 -16.42
N ALA A 6 4.49 2.05 -17.46
CA ALA A 6 4.12 2.65 -18.74
C ALA A 6 2.91 1.95 -19.42
N ARG A 7 2.71 0.66 -19.18
CA ARG A 7 1.52 -0.06 -19.66
C ARG A 7 0.22 0.52 -19.10
N GLN A 8 0.25 1.13 -17.92
CA GLN A 8 -0.94 1.69 -17.27
C GLN A 8 -1.33 3.09 -17.80
N ILE A 9 -0.60 3.64 -18.76
CA ILE A 9 -1.01 4.87 -19.46
C ILE A 9 -2.29 4.64 -20.27
N LYS A 10 -2.51 3.43 -20.79
CA LYS A 10 -3.72 2.96 -21.51
C LYS A 10 -4.32 4.05 -22.44
N GLU A 11 -5.54 4.50 -22.18
CA GLU A 11 -6.28 5.49 -22.97
C GLU A 11 -5.70 6.92 -22.93
N TYR A 12 -4.83 7.23 -21.96
CA TYR A 12 -4.25 8.57 -21.79
C TYR A 12 -3.01 8.83 -22.66
N LYS A 13 -2.63 7.90 -23.56
CA LYS A 13 -1.47 8.05 -24.47
C LYS A 13 -1.56 9.33 -25.31
N ARG A 14 -2.75 9.67 -25.84
CA ARG A 14 -2.94 10.90 -26.63
C ARG A 14 -2.68 12.15 -25.80
N ALA A 15 -3.22 12.23 -24.60
CA ALA A 15 -3.00 13.36 -23.69
C ALA A 15 -1.51 13.48 -23.30
N SER A 16 -0.84 12.36 -23.07
CA SER A 16 0.58 12.29 -22.75
C SER A 16 1.49 12.78 -23.89
N LEU A 17 1.12 12.52 -25.15
CA LEU A 17 1.87 12.98 -26.32
C LEU A 17 1.59 14.45 -26.67
N VAL A 18 0.37 14.90 -26.48
CA VAL A 18 -0.05 16.28 -26.78
C VAL A 18 0.54 17.28 -25.80
N THR A 19 0.73 16.92 -24.53
CA THR A 19 1.29 17.80 -23.51
C THR A 19 2.68 18.33 -23.88
N PRO A 20 3.69 17.52 -24.23
CA PRO A 20 5.00 18.03 -24.67
C PRO A 20 4.94 18.93 -25.89
N ILE A 21 4.03 18.67 -26.84
CA ILE A 21 3.86 19.50 -28.05
C ILE A 21 3.46 20.93 -27.65
N PHE A 22 2.47 21.07 -26.77
CA PHE A 22 2.07 22.39 -26.28
C PHE A 22 3.18 23.06 -25.44
N MET A 23 3.97 22.30 -24.68
CA MET A 23 5.10 22.85 -23.94
C MET A 23 6.20 23.37 -24.88
N ILE A 24 6.47 22.69 -25.99
CA ILE A 24 7.41 23.14 -27.03
C ILE A 24 6.89 24.40 -27.71
N LEU A 25 5.60 24.45 -28.04
CA LEU A 25 4.97 25.64 -28.65
C LEU A 25 5.02 26.85 -27.69
N GLU A 26 4.76 26.66 -26.41
CA GLU A 26 4.87 27.68 -25.38
C GLU A 26 6.31 28.25 -25.34
N VAL A 27 7.31 27.36 -25.31
CA VAL A 27 8.72 27.76 -25.31
C VAL A 27 9.09 28.50 -26.60
N ALA A 28 8.61 28.06 -27.77
CA ALA A 28 8.87 28.75 -29.04
C ALA A 28 8.34 30.20 -29.00
N MET A 29 7.12 30.41 -28.49
CA MET A 29 6.57 31.76 -28.35
C MET A 29 7.35 32.60 -27.33
N GLU A 30 7.78 32.01 -26.20
CA GLU A 30 8.61 32.65 -25.19
C GLU A 30 9.98 33.11 -25.76
N MET A 31 10.56 32.34 -26.67
CA MET A 31 11.84 32.69 -27.30
C MET A 31 11.74 33.79 -28.36
N VAL A 32 10.58 33.97 -28.97
CA VAL A 32 10.35 35.02 -30.00
C VAL A 32 10.22 36.41 -29.36
N ILE A 33 9.68 36.50 -28.15
CA ILE A 33 9.41 37.80 -27.49
C ILE A 33 10.67 38.66 -27.34
N PRO A 34 11.83 38.19 -26.86
CA PRO A 34 13.04 39.01 -26.79
C PRO A 34 13.54 39.55 -28.12
N LEU A 35 13.37 38.78 -29.21
CA LEU A 35 13.73 39.23 -30.57
C LEU A 35 12.85 40.35 -31.06
N LEU A 36 11.53 40.21 -30.84
CA LEU A 36 10.58 41.30 -31.17
C LEU A 36 10.88 42.55 -30.36
N MET A 37 11.29 42.39 -29.09
CA MET A 37 11.68 43.52 -28.24
C MET A 37 12.94 44.20 -28.78
N ALA A 38 13.94 43.45 -29.29
CA ALA A 38 15.11 44.01 -29.95
C ALA A 38 14.70 44.89 -31.15
N SER A 39 13.82 44.41 -32.01
CA SER A 39 13.34 45.17 -33.17
C SER A 39 12.56 46.45 -32.75
N ILE A 40 11.79 46.40 -31.64
CA ILE A 40 11.15 47.60 -31.10
C ILE A 40 12.21 48.66 -30.71
N ILE A 41 13.29 48.21 -30.07
CA ILE A 41 14.35 49.13 -29.59
C ILE A 41 15.14 49.69 -30.77
N ASP A 42 15.62 48.85 -31.68
CA ASP A 42 16.56 49.19 -32.72
C ASP A 42 15.84 49.93 -33.91
N ASP A 43 14.78 49.34 -34.44
CA ASP A 43 14.10 49.87 -35.64
C ASP A 43 12.94 50.82 -35.26
N GLY A 44 12.43 50.71 -34.03
CA GLY A 44 11.34 51.56 -33.56
C GLY A 44 11.82 52.80 -32.78
N VAL A 45 12.40 52.59 -31.61
CA VAL A 45 12.79 53.67 -30.68
C VAL A 45 13.96 54.47 -31.22
N GLN A 46 15.03 53.81 -31.69
CA GLN A 46 16.20 54.51 -32.22
C GLN A 46 15.92 55.20 -33.55
N ALA A 47 15.08 54.60 -34.39
CA ALA A 47 14.67 55.20 -35.67
C ALA A 47 13.51 56.21 -35.51
N GLY A 48 12.85 56.30 -34.35
CA GLY A 48 11.70 57.18 -34.12
C GLY A 48 10.41 56.75 -34.85
N ASP A 49 10.32 55.47 -35.27
CA ASP A 49 9.16 54.94 -36.04
C ASP A 49 8.09 54.38 -35.10
N MET A 50 7.12 55.22 -34.70
CA MET A 50 5.97 54.82 -33.89
C MET A 50 5.08 53.76 -34.54
N LYS A 51 5.03 53.71 -35.86
CA LYS A 51 4.24 52.71 -36.57
C LYS A 51 4.86 51.34 -36.45
N HIS A 52 6.18 51.23 -36.55
CA HIS A 52 6.95 50.00 -36.35
C HIS A 52 6.74 49.47 -34.92
N ILE A 53 6.88 50.34 -33.90
CA ILE A 53 6.64 49.99 -32.49
C ILE A 53 5.26 49.42 -32.29
N PHE A 54 4.21 50.01 -32.85
CA PHE A 54 2.83 49.54 -32.73
C PHE A 54 2.65 48.15 -33.37
N VAL A 55 3.15 47.96 -34.60
CA VAL A 55 3.01 46.69 -35.33
C VAL A 55 3.75 45.56 -34.62
N ILE A 56 4.98 45.76 -34.22
CA ILE A 56 5.76 44.75 -33.51
C ILE A 56 5.16 44.49 -32.10
N GLY A 57 4.66 45.54 -31.44
CA GLY A 57 3.91 45.41 -30.17
C GLY A 57 2.69 44.49 -30.33
N CYS A 58 1.93 44.63 -31.41
CA CYS A 58 0.81 43.72 -31.73
C CYS A 58 1.28 42.28 -31.93
N TYR A 59 2.43 42.05 -32.62
CA TYR A 59 3.01 40.67 -32.75
C TYR A 59 3.47 40.09 -31.38
N MET A 60 4.03 40.91 -30.51
CA MET A 60 4.38 40.48 -29.14
C MET A 60 3.15 40.04 -28.35
N VAL A 61 2.06 40.82 -28.40
CA VAL A 61 0.79 40.46 -27.75
C VAL A 61 0.22 39.18 -28.34
N LEU A 62 0.28 39.02 -29.67
CA LEU A 62 -0.17 37.80 -30.33
C LEU A 62 0.67 36.58 -29.86
N ALA A 63 1.99 36.70 -29.83
CA ALA A 63 2.90 35.65 -29.36
C ALA A 63 2.59 35.30 -27.89
N ALA A 64 2.35 36.30 -27.04
CA ALA A 64 1.97 36.06 -25.64
C ALA A 64 0.62 35.34 -25.50
N ILE A 65 -0.38 35.69 -26.30
CA ILE A 65 -1.69 35.02 -26.31
C ILE A 65 -1.55 33.55 -26.77
N VAL A 66 -0.77 33.31 -27.83
CA VAL A 66 -0.51 31.94 -28.32
C VAL A 66 0.25 31.13 -27.26
N GLY A 67 1.26 31.74 -26.62
CA GLY A 67 1.99 31.12 -25.52
C GLY A 67 1.11 30.79 -24.32
N LEU A 68 0.24 31.72 -23.91
CA LEU A 68 -0.75 31.49 -22.85
C LEU A 68 -1.69 30.32 -23.20
N PHE A 69 -2.24 30.32 -24.42
CA PHE A 69 -3.09 29.22 -24.87
C PHE A 69 -2.35 27.88 -24.83
N ALA A 70 -1.11 27.83 -25.33
CA ALA A 70 -0.28 26.64 -25.31
C ALA A 70 0.00 26.16 -23.87
N GLY A 71 0.34 27.07 -22.95
CA GLY A 71 0.57 26.76 -21.53
C GLY A 71 -0.67 26.20 -20.84
N VAL A 72 -1.84 26.82 -21.06
CA VAL A 72 -3.13 26.35 -20.51
C VAL A 72 -3.48 24.96 -21.07
N MET A 73 -3.34 24.75 -22.37
CA MET A 73 -3.65 23.45 -22.98
C MET A 73 -2.65 22.37 -22.56
N GLY A 74 -1.37 22.69 -22.48
CA GLY A 74 -0.35 21.79 -21.92
C GLY A 74 -0.63 21.44 -20.47
N GLY A 75 -1.07 22.40 -19.66
CA GLY A 75 -1.51 22.17 -18.28
C GLY A 75 -2.71 21.25 -18.19
N LYS A 76 -3.75 21.51 -19.01
CA LYS A 76 -4.99 20.70 -19.06
C LYS A 76 -4.74 19.25 -19.48
N TYR A 77 -3.99 19.04 -20.56
CA TYR A 77 -3.67 17.68 -21.03
C TYR A 77 -2.70 16.97 -20.11
N GLY A 78 -1.73 17.67 -19.52
CA GLY A 78 -0.82 17.14 -18.53
C GLY A 78 -1.52 16.68 -17.27
N ALA A 79 -2.46 17.47 -16.75
CA ALA A 79 -3.29 17.08 -15.59
C ALA A 79 -4.17 15.87 -15.94
N LYS A 80 -4.86 15.89 -17.10
CA LYS A 80 -5.67 14.74 -17.55
C LYS A 80 -4.84 13.47 -17.69
N ALA A 81 -3.64 13.56 -18.24
CA ALA A 81 -2.75 12.42 -18.40
C ALA A 81 -2.27 11.85 -17.07
N SER A 82 -1.81 12.72 -16.14
CA SER A 82 -1.24 12.30 -14.85
C SER A 82 -2.30 11.75 -13.90
N THR A 83 -3.45 12.40 -13.78
CA THR A 83 -4.55 11.92 -12.93
C THR A 83 -5.17 10.63 -13.48
N GLY A 84 -5.34 10.53 -14.79
CA GLY A 84 -5.82 9.32 -15.43
C GLY A 84 -4.83 8.14 -15.29
N PHE A 85 -3.55 8.39 -15.46
CA PHE A 85 -2.51 7.40 -15.19
C PHE A 85 -2.54 6.90 -13.74
N ALA A 86 -2.68 7.81 -12.76
CA ALA A 86 -2.79 7.45 -11.35
C ALA A 86 -4.05 6.64 -11.05
N ARG A 87 -5.18 6.95 -11.70
CA ARG A 87 -6.40 6.16 -11.61
C ARG A 87 -6.14 4.71 -12.09
N ASN A 88 -5.57 4.55 -13.28
CA ASN A 88 -5.31 3.23 -13.85
C ASN A 88 -4.29 2.43 -12.99
N LEU A 89 -3.31 3.10 -12.36
CA LEU A 89 -2.40 2.45 -11.42
C LEU A 89 -3.14 1.91 -10.19
N ARG A 90 -4.03 2.71 -9.59
CA ARG A 90 -4.82 2.28 -8.42
C ARG A 90 -5.73 1.10 -8.78
N GLU A 91 -6.42 1.19 -9.91
CA GLU A 91 -7.30 0.15 -10.43
C GLU A 91 -6.53 -1.16 -10.65
N ALA A 92 -5.42 -1.12 -11.40
CA ALA A 92 -4.61 -2.30 -11.67
C ALA A 92 -3.97 -2.90 -10.41
N MET A 93 -3.54 -2.06 -9.45
CA MET A 93 -3.02 -2.54 -8.17
C MET A 93 -4.11 -3.21 -7.34
N TYR A 94 -5.31 -2.60 -7.28
CA TYR A 94 -6.43 -3.15 -6.52
C TYR A 94 -6.89 -4.48 -7.11
N GLU A 95 -7.05 -4.57 -8.42
CA GLU A 95 -7.36 -5.81 -9.13
C GLU A 95 -6.34 -6.91 -8.82
N ASN A 96 -5.03 -6.57 -8.89
CA ASN A 96 -3.99 -7.55 -8.59
C ASN A 96 -3.99 -7.99 -7.11
N ILE A 97 -4.21 -7.06 -6.17
CA ILE A 97 -4.32 -7.39 -4.74
C ILE A 97 -5.47 -8.35 -4.46
N GLN A 98 -6.60 -8.26 -5.18
CA GLN A 98 -7.72 -9.19 -5.02
C GLN A 98 -7.37 -10.62 -5.46
N THR A 99 -6.35 -10.80 -6.30
CA THR A 99 -5.89 -12.14 -6.69
C THR A 99 -4.89 -12.76 -5.71
N PHE A 100 -4.37 -12.00 -4.75
CA PHE A 100 -3.32 -12.44 -3.83
C PHE A 100 -3.77 -13.60 -2.95
N SER A 101 -2.87 -14.55 -2.74
CA SER A 101 -2.99 -15.57 -1.70
C SER A 101 -2.57 -15.00 -0.34
N PHE A 102 -2.80 -15.75 0.73
CA PHE A 102 -2.42 -15.33 2.09
C PHE A 102 -0.91 -15.07 2.22
N SER A 103 -0.07 -15.88 1.59
CA SER A 103 1.39 -15.70 1.56
C SER A 103 1.81 -14.36 0.94
N ASN A 104 1.13 -13.92 -0.15
CA ASN A 104 1.38 -12.61 -0.75
C ASN A 104 0.96 -11.47 0.20
N ILE A 105 -0.19 -11.59 0.89
CA ILE A 105 -0.66 -10.60 1.85
C ILE A 105 0.30 -10.48 3.03
N ASP A 106 0.81 -11.59 3.54
CA ASP A 106 1.81 -11.61 4.62
C ASP A 106 3.10 -10.89 4.22
N LYS A 107 3.53 -11.06 2.96
CA LYS A 107 4.73 -10.40 2.41
C LYS A 107 4.64 -8.87 2.40
N PHE A 108 3.46 -8.32 2.09
CA PHE A 108 3.31 -6.88 1.85
C PHE A 108 2.82 -6.07 3.06
N SER A 109 2.25 -6.63 4.06
CA SER A 109 1.47 -6.00 5.14
C SER A 109 0.32 -5.09 4.64
N THR A 110 -0.78 -5.05 5.35
CA THR A 110 -1.95 -4.22 4.98
C THR A 110 -1.60 -2.73 4.96
N ALA A 111 -0.88 -2.23 5.97
CA ALA A 111 -0.48 -0.82 6.04
C ALA A 111 0.45 -0.44 4.86
N GLY A 112 1.35 -1.36 4.46
CA GLY A 112 2.23 -1.18 3.31
C GLY A 112 1.47 -1.08 1.99
N LEU A 113 0.45 -1.92 1.78
CA LEU A 113 -0.42 -1.86 0.59
C LEU A 113 -1.21 -0.55 0.52
N VAL A 114 -1.79 -0.10 1.64
CA VAL A 114 -2.50 1.18 1.71
C VAL A 114 -1.58 2.35 1.35
N THR A 115 -0.37 2.40 1.90
CA THR A 115 0.63 3.45 1.58
C THR A 115 0.99 3.45 0.09
N ARG A 116 1.14 2.28 -0.52
CA ARG A 116 1.43 2.14 -1.95
C ARG A 116 0.30 2.65 -2.83
N MET A 117 -0.96 2.36 -2.46
CA MET A 117 -2.15 2.80 -3.22
C MET A 117 -2.47 4.29 -3.05
N THR A 118 -2.03 4.92 -1.97
CA THR A 118 -2.30 6.34 -1.66
C THR A 118 -1.08 7.20 -1.95
N THR A 119 -0.11 7.21 -1.05
CA THR A 119 1.05 8.11 -1.09
C THR A 119 1.97 7.83 -2.28
N ASP A 120 2.32 6.55 -2.53
CA ASP A 120 3.24 6.22 -3.62
C ASP A 120 2.63 6.51 -4.99
N VAL A 121 1.34 6.21 -5.19
CA VAL A 121 0.65 6.55 -6.46
C VAL A 121 0.58 8.06 -6.64
N THR A 122 0.35 8.85 -5.57
CA THR A 122 0.35 10.31 -5.65
C THR A 122 1.74 10.87 -6.01
N ASN A 123 2.81 10.30 -5.44
CA ASN A 123 4.19 10.66 -5.79
C ASN A 123 4.48 10.38 -7.28
N ILE A 124 4.05 9.24 -7.79
CA ILE A 124 4.22 8.88 -9.20
C ILE A 124 3.34 9.73 -10.12
N GLN A 125 2.12 10.09 -9.71
CA GLN A 125 1.28 11.04 -10.43
C GLN A 125 1.97 12.38 -10.63
N ASN A 126 2.54 12.93 -9.54
CA ASN A 126 3.23 14.22 -9.58
C ASN A 126 4.52 14.14 -10.42
N ALA A 127 5.29 13.07 -10.27
CA ALA A 127 6.47 12.83 -11.09
C ALA A 127 6.13 12.69 -12.58
N TYR A 128 5.06 11.99 -12.92
CA TYR A 128 4.61 11.84 -14.29
C TYR A 128 4.13 13.17 -14.89
N GLN A 129 3.39 13.97 -14.13
CA GLN A 129 2.99 15.32 -14.56
C GLN A 129 4.22 16.21 -14.82
N MET A 130 5.21 16.16 -13.91
CA MET A 130 6.45 16.89 -14.06
C MET A 130 7.25 16.42 -15.27
N LEU A 131 7.32 15.11 -15.51
CA LEU A 131 7.95 14.53 -16.69
C LEU A 131 7.32 15.04 -17.97
N LEU A 132 5.99 15.03 -18.08
CA LEU A 132 5.29 15.49 -19.29
C LEU A 132 5.44 16.99 -19.57
N ARG A 133 5.56 17.82 -18.54
CA ARG A 133 5.63 19.27 -18.66
C ARG A 133 7.06 19.80 -18.59
N MET A 134 7.75 19.57 -17.47
CA MET A 134 9.02 20.23 -17.15
C MET A 134 10.22 19.54 -17.81
N CYS A 135 10.22 18.20 -17.92
CA CYS A 135 11.32 17.48 -18.56
C CYS A 135 11.42 17.74 -20.08
N PHE A 136 10.35 18.19 -20.71
CA PHE A 136 10.38 18.65 -22.11
C PHE A 136 10.65 20.14 -22.21
N ARG A 137 9.96 20.94 -21.36
CA ARG A 137 10.10 22.43 -21.40
C ARG A 137 11.51 22.90 -21.10
N ALA A 138 12.13 22.45 -19.99
CA ALA A 138 13.41 22.96 -19.57
C ALA A 138 14.57 22.69 -20.54
N PRO A 139 14.77 21.45 -21.10
CA PRO A 139 15.80 21.22 -22.10
C PRO A 139 15.55 21.97 -23.40
N VAL A 140 14.32 21.99 -23.88
CA VAL A 140 13.97 22.69 -25.12
C VAL A 140 14.20 24.19 -24.98
N SER A 141 13.74 24.80 -23.87
CA SER A 141 13.95 26.22 -23.57
C SER A 141 15.45 26.56 -23.48
N LEU A 142 16.24 25.70 -22.82
CA LEU A 142 17.70 25.89 -22.70
C LEU A 142 18.38 25.82 -24.08
N ILE A 143 18.04 24.83 -24.90
CA ILE A 143 18.59 24.66 -26.25
C ILE A 143 18.18 25.83 -27.16
N CYS A 144 16.89 26.19 -27.16
CA CYS A 144 16.40 27.30 -27.98
C CYS A 144 17.02 28.62 -27.56
N ALA A 145 17.05 28.95 -26.26
CA ALA A 145 17.68 30.19 -25.76
C ALA A 145 19.17 30.25 -26.12
N MET A 146 19.90 29.14 -26.01
CA MET A 146 21.27 29.06 -26.42
C MET A 146 21.45 29.27 -27.94
N LEU A 147 20.65 28.60 -28.77
CA LEU A 147 20.66 28.77 -30.21
C LEU A 147 20.38 30.24 -30.61
N MET A 148 19.33 30.85 -30.01
CA MET A 148 19.00 32.25 -30.29
C MET A 148 20.15 33.19 -29.87
N ALA A 149 20.79 32.95 -28.72
CA ALA A 149 21.93 33.74 -28.29
C ALA A 149 23.14 33.62 -29.26
N PHE A 150 23.40 32.41 -29.77
CA PHE A 150 24.49 32.19 -30.77
C PHE A 150 24.16 32.85 -32.14
N LEU A 151 22.87 32.87 -32.53
CA LEU A 151 22.44 33.55 -33.77
C LEU A 151 22.61 35.06 -33.69
N ILE A 152 22.39 35.67 -32.52
CA ILE A 152 22.61 37.09 -32.32
C ILE A 152 24.09 37.41 -32.29
N ASN A 153 24.86 36.80 -31.39
CA ASN A 153 26.27 37.05 -31.30
C ASN A 153 27.05 35.90 -30.64
N ALA A 154 27.83 35.16 -31.42
CA ALA A 154 28.54 33.98 -30.97
C ALA A 154 29.60 34.27 -29.89
N LYS A 155 30.28 35.45 -29.94
CA LYS A 155 31.27 35.83 -28.94
C LYS A 155 30.68 36.05 -27.58
N VAL A 156 29.55 36.76 -27.51
CA VAL A 156 28.85 37.01 -26.26
C VAL A 156 28.17 35.73 -25.74
N ALA A 157 27.60 34.93 -26.66
CA ALA A 157 26.97 33.65 -26.31
C ALA A 157 27.95 32.64 -25.70
N SER A 158 29.26 32.73 -26.02
CA SER A 158 30.28 31.86 -25.39
C SER A 158 30.37 32.05 -23.88
N ILE A 159 30.01 33.22 -23.33
CA ILE A 159 29.97 33.46 -21.89
C ILE A 159 28.94 32.53 -21.24
N TYR A 160 27.77 32.33 -21.88
CA TYR A 160 26.73 31.43 -21.36
C TYR A 160 27.19 29.98 -21.33
N LEU A 161 27.92 29.55 -22.38
CA LEU A 161 28.46 28.19 -22.46
C LEU A 161 29.42 27.92 -21.30
N VAL A 162 30.35 28.86 -21.02
CA VAL A 162 31.27 28.74 -19.89
C VAL A 162 30.53 28.73 -18.57
N ALA A 163 29.54 29.63 -18.38
CA ALA A 163 28.72 29.67 -17.17
C ALA A 163 27.90 28.41 -16.99
N MET A 164 27.31 27.88 -18.05
CA MET A 164 26.53 26.65 -18.03
C MET A 164 27.37 25.44 -17.63
N VAL A 165 28.58 25.29 -18.19
CA VAL A 165 29.52 24.21 -17.83
C VAL A 165 29.97 24.37 -16.37
N PHE A 166 30.32 25.59 -15.95
CA PHE A 166 30.71 25.90 -14.56
C PHE A 166 29.61 25.54 -13.56
N LEU A 167 28.38 26.04 -13.79
CA LEU A 167 27.24 25.71 -12.95
C LEU A 167 26.89 24.22 -12.99
N GLY A 168 26.91 23.60 -14.16
CA GLY A 168 26.64 22.17 -14.31
C GLY A 168 27.57 21.30 -13.46
N ILE A 169 28.88 21.59 -13.47
CA ILE A 169 29.87 20.88 -12.65
C ILE A 169 29.59 21.09 -11.16
N ILE A 170 29.34 22.32 -10.72
CA ILE A 170 29.04 22.62 -9.32
C ILE A 170 27.78 21.95 -8.89
N MET A 171 26.70 22.02 -9.70
CA MET A 171 25.43 21.38 -9.41
C MET A 171 25.56 19.87 -9.25
N ILE A 172 26.28 19.20 -10.16
CA ILE A 172 26.53 17.75 -10.04
C ILE A 172 27.25 17.43 -8.73
N PHE A 173 28.26 18.23 -8.36
CA PHE A 173 29.00 18.02 -7.11
C PHE A 173 28.11 18.21 -5.87
N ILE A 174 27.34 19.31 -5.82
CA ILE A 174 26.43 19.59 -4.70
C ILE A 174 25.35 18.51 -4.62
N MET A 175 24.74 18.12 -5.76
CA MET A 175 23.68 17.11 -5.79
C MET A 175 24.16 15.73 -5.31
N LYS A 176 25.36 15.29 -5.71
CA LYS A 176 25.95 14.04 -5.17
C LYS A 176 26.10 14.09 -3.65
N LYS A 177 26.56 15.23 -3.10
CA LYS A 177 26.75 15.41 -1.67
C LYS A 177 25.44 15.48 -0.91
N VAL A 178 24.46 16.23 -1.44
CA VAL A 178 23.11 16.36 -0.88
C VAL A 178 22.37 15.02 -0.89
N SER A 179 22.42 14.29 -2.01
CA SER A 179 21.79 12.96 -2.12
C SER A 179 22.31 11.98 -1.05
N LYS A 180 23.63 11.99 -0.78
CA LYS A 180 24.21 11.18 0.30
C LYS A 180 23.64 11.56 1.67
N TYR A 181 23.59 12.85 1.99
CA TYR A 181 23.08 13.32 3.27
C TYR A 181 21.59 12.99 3.44
N PHE A 182 20.76 13.18 2.40
CA PHE A 182 19.34 12.82 2.48
C PHE A 182 19.13 11.32 2.66
N SER A 183 19.94 10.48 2.02
CA SER A 183 19.86 9.02 2.24
C SER A 183 20.15 8.64 3.70
N GLU A 184 21.09 9.32 4.37
CA GLU A 184 21.37 9.14 5.79
C GLU A 184 20.25 9.70 6.68
N VAL A 185 19.68 10.85 6.32
CA VAL A 185 18.53 11.46 7.00
C VAL A 185 17.32 10.51 6.98
N PHE A 186 16.98 9.93 5.82
CA PHE A 186 15.84 9.02 5.71
C PHE A 186 15.99 7.79 6.61
N LYS A 187 17.18 7.19 6.69
CA LYS A 187 17.43 6.08 7.62
C LYS A 187 17.19 6.47 9.09
N LYS A 188 17.65 7.68 9.48
CA LYS A 188 17.41 8.18 10.85
C LYS A 188 15.95 8.55 11.10
N TYR A 189 15.24 8.95 10.06
CA TYR A 189 13.81 9.22 10.12
C TYR A 189 13.00 7.93 10.32
N ASP A 190 13.40 6.85 9.64
CA ASP A 190 12.80 5.52 9.83
C ASP A 190 13.02 5.01 11.27
N ASP A 191 14.24 5.17 11.82
CA ASP A 191 14.56 4.83 13.22
C ASP A 191 13.66 5.62 14.21
N LEU A 192 13.47 6.93 13.96
CA LEU A 192 12.58 7.76 14.78
C LEU A 192 11.13 7.33 14.68
N ASN A 193 10.62 7.10 13.47
CA ASN A 193 9.25 6.68 13.23
C ASN A 193 8.94 5.35 13.92
N ALA A 194 9.86 4.38 13.84
CA ALA A 194 9.74 3.10 14.55
C ALA A 194 9.65 3.31 16.06
N SER A 195 10.51 4.17 16.63
CA SER A 195 10.49 4.49 18.06
C SER A 195 9.21 5.19 18.50
N VAL A 196 8.69 6.13 17.69
CA VAL A 196 7.42 6.82 17.97
C VAL A 196 6.25 5.85 17.90
N GLN A 197 6.21 5.00 16.88
CA GLN A 197 5.15 4.02 16.70
C GLN A 197 5.13 3.00 17.86
N GLU A 198 6.29 2.53 18.29
CA GLU A 198 6.45 1.67 19.47
C GLU A 198 5.92 2.35 20.73
N ASN A 199 6.36 3.60 20.99
CA ASN A 199 5.95 4.36 22.17
C ASN A 199 4.44 4.62 22.19
N VAL A 200 3.85 5.09 21.06
CA VAL A 200 2.41 5.37 20.97
C VAL A 200 1.58 4.10 21.19
N ALA A 201 2.01 2.97 20.61
CA ALA A 201 1.35 1.67 20.82
C ALA A 201 1.47 1.20 22.28
N ALA A 202 2.61 1.45 22.94
CA ALA A 202 2.90 1.06 24.31
C ALA A 202 2.61 2.15 25.34
N GLN A 203 1.89 3.23 25.01
CA GLN A 203 1.70 4.39 25.89
C GLN A 203 1.13 4.02 27.28
N ARG A 204 0.24 3.02 27.33
CA ARG A 204 -0.29 2.50 28.60
C ARG A 204 0.79 1.87 29.48
N VAL A 205 1.76 1.20 28.85
CA VAL A 205 2.91 0.60 29.55
C VAL A 205 3.83 1.70 30.07
N VAL A 206 4.17 2.69 29.25
CA VAL A 206 4.99 3.85 29.67
C VAL A 206 4.38 4.52 30.89
N LYS A 207 3.05 4.74 30.88
CA LYS A 207 2.32 5.32 32.02
C LYS A 207 2.31 4.41 33.25
N ALA A 208 2.07 3.10 33.08
CA ALA A 208 2.02 2.15 34.18
C ALA A 208 3.37 2.00 34.91
N TYR A 209 4.48 2.16 34.18
CA TYR A 209 5.83 2.05 34.74
C TYR A 209 6.49 3.40 35.03
N VAL A 210 5.79 4.53 34.88
CA VAL A 210 6.26 5.90 35.11
C VAL A 210 7.61 6.15 34.41
N ARG A 211 7.65 5.89 33.10
CA ARG A 211 8.86 5.98 32.27
C ARG A 211 8.80 7.10 31.22
N GLU A 212 7.95 8.11 31.43
CA GLU A 212 7.77 9.23 30.51
C GLU A 212 9.08 9.98 30.25
N ASP A 213 9.83 10.31 31.30
CA ASP A 213 11.07 11.08 31.17
C ASP A 213 12.14 10.31 30.38
N TYR A 214 12.21 8.99 30.55
CA TYR A 214 13.11 8.14 29.77
C TYR A 214 12.76 8.16 28.27
N GLU A 215 11.48 8.03 27.95
CA GLU A 215 11.01 8.06 26.55
C GLU A 215 11.17 9.45 25.92
N ILE A 216 10.94 10.52 26.69
CA ILE A 216 11.19 11.91 26.26
C ILE A 216 12.69 12.09 25.94
N ASP A 217 13.61 11.63 26.79
CA ASP A 217 15.05 11.75 26.52
C ASP A 217 15.49 10.92 25.31
N LYS A 218 14.96 9.71 25.15
CA LYS A 218 15.17 8.84 23.98
C LYS A 218 14.72 9.54 22.69
N PHE A 219 13.52 10.15 22.71
CA PHE A 219 13.00 10.90 21.58
C PHE A 219 13.82 12.16 21.28
N HIS A 220 14.23 12.91 22.31
CA HIS A 220 15.08 14.08 22.16
C HIS A 220 16.41 13.75 21.47
N LYS A 221 17.07 12.66 21.87
CA LYS A 221 18.32 12.19 21.25
C LYS A 221 18.11 11.82 19.78
N ALA A 222 17.06 11.09 19.47
CA ALA A 222 16.73 10.69 18.09
C ALA A 222 16.41 11.92 17.22
N SER A 223 15.56 12.82 17.72
CA SER A 223 15.19 14.09 17.07
C SER A 223 16.40 15.00 16.83
N TYR A 224 17.29 15.12 17.83
CA TYR A 224 18.51 15.93 17.69
C TYR A 224 19.45 15.36 16.62
N ASN A 225 19.58 14.04 16.53
CA ASN A 225 20.39 13.41 15.48
C ASN A 225 19.83 13.71 14.08
N ILE A 226 18.51 13.65 13.91
CA ILE A 226 17.84 14.03 12.65
C ILE A 226 18.10 15.51 12.36
N TYR A 227 17.90 16.41 13.34
CA TYR A 227 18.18 17.84 13.19
C TYR A 227 19.61 18.09 12.71
N LYS A 228 20.61 17.42 13.32
CA LYS A 228 22.02 17.59 12.93
C LYS A 228 22.29 17.17 11.49
N MET A 229 21.69 16.07 11.04
CA MET A 229 21.84 15.56 9.69
C MET A 229 21.08 16.41 8.67
N PHE A 230 19.82 16.79 9.01
CA PHE A 230 19.01 17.68 8.19
C PHE A 230 19.69 19.04 7.99
N LYS A 231 20.23 19.62 9.07
CA LYS A 231 20.99 20.87 9.02
C LYS A 231 22.17 20.78 8.04
N LYS A 232 22.91 19.67 8.04
CA LYS A 232 24.02 19.47 7.08
C LYS A 232 23.53 19.39 5.63
N ALA A 233 22.43 18.67 5.40
CA ALA A 233 21.81 18.58 4.07
C ALA A 233 21.33 19.93 3.58
N GLU A 234 20.55 20.63 4.39
CA GLU A 234 19.97 21.95 4.09
C GLU A 234 21.04 23.02 3.89
N CYS A 235 22.04 23.12 4.78
CA CYS A 235 23.15 24.07 4.61
C CYS A 235 23.94 23.83 3.31
N THR A 236 24.02 22.57 2.86
CA THR A 236 24.66 22.27 1.56
C THR A 236 23.74 22.66 0.41
N MET A 237 22.43 22.46 0.54
CA MET A 237 21.42 22.79 -0.49
C MET A 237 21.26 24.31 -0.65
N VAL A 238 21.22 25.05 0.45
CA VAL A 238 21.13 26.53 0.44
C VAL A 238 22.31 27.17 -0.32
N THR A 239 23.47 26.55 -0.37
CA THR A 239 24.62 27.06 -1.12
C THR A 239 24.37 27.16 -2.64
N ILE A 240 23.39 26.42 -3.17
CA ILE A 240 23.03 26.46 -4.60
C ILE A 240 22.60 27.86 -5.01
N TRP A 241 21.75 28.51 -4.21
CA TRP A 241 21.20 29.81 -4.55
C TRP A 241 22.25 30.94 -4.65
N PRO A 242 23.17 31.15 -3.67
CA PRO A 242 24.24 32.12 -3.79
C PRO A 242 25.18 31.86 -4.96
N VAL A 243 25.55 30.60 -5.22
CA VAL A 243 26.41 30.22 -6.36
C VAL A 243 25.74 30.60 -7.67
N MET A 244 24.44 30.30 -7.80
CA MET A 244 23.67 30.65 -8.98
C MET A 244 23.59 32.17 -9.17
N GLN A 245 23.25 32.93 -8.10
CA GLN A 245 23.20 34.40 -8.15
C GLN A 245 24.55 35.01 -8.53
N PHE A 246 25.64 34.51 -7.96
CA PHE A 246 26.98 34.95 -8.32
C PHE A 246 27.26 34.73 -9.82
N THR A 247 26.90 33.55 -10.35
CA THR A 247 27.08 33.25 -11.78
C THR A 247 26.21 34.12 -12.67
N VAL A 248 24.93 34.35 -12.28
CA VAL A 248 24.01 35.23 -13.01
C VAL A 248 24.57 36.63 -13.11
N TYR A 249 24.97 37.23 -11.99
CA TYR A 249 25.53 38.58 -11.99
C TYR A 249 26.86 38.65 -12.69
N GLY A 250 27.70 37.63 -12.57
CA GLY A 250 28.95 37.52 -13.32
C GLY A 250 28.72 37.51 -14.84
N CYS A 251 27.71 36.74 -15.31
CA CYS A 251 27.28 36.74 -16.71
C CYS A 251 26.74 38.11 -17.13
N ILE A 252 25.86 38.71 -16.37
CA ILE A 252 25.30 40.03 -16.68
C ILE A 252 26.40 41.07 -16.82
N LEU A 253 27.36 41.11 -15.88
CA LEU A 253 28.51 42.03 -15.95
C LEU A 253 29.39 41.79 -17.18
N GLY A 254 29.72 40.50 -17.45
CA GLY A 254 30.51 40.12 -18.62
C GLY A 254 29.85 40.46 -19.95
N ILE A 255 28.54 40.17 -20.05
CA ILE A 255 27.74 40.49 -21.24
C ILE A 255 27.58 41.99 -21.42
N SER A 256 27.30 42.71 -20.37
CA SER A 256 27.16 44.17 -20.43
C SER A 256 28.49 44.84 -20.80
N TRP A 257 29.59 44.40 -20.21
CA TRP A 257 30.93 44.90 -20.53
C TRP A 257 31.33 44.64 -22.00
N LEU A 258 31.25 43.36 -22.42
CA LEU A 258 31.61 42.98 -23.78
C LEU A 258 30.64 43.60 -24.80
N GLY A 259 29.34 43.59 -24.50
CA GLY A 259 28.28 44.16 -25.31
C GLY A 259 28.42 45.68 -25.50
N ALA A 260 28.74 46.41 -24.44
CA ALA A 260 28.99 47.85 -24.54
C ALA A 260 30.16 48.18 -25.47
N HIS A 261 31.27 47.40 -25.34
CA HIS A 261 32.40 47.56 -26.28
C HIS A 261 32.02 47.26 -27.73
N MET A 262 31.18 46.25 -27.96
CA MET A 262 30.74 45.90 -29.31
C MET A 262 29.75 46.93 -29.88
N ILE A 263 28.89 47.51 -29.05
CA ILE A 263 27.97 48.58 -29.47
C ILE A 263 28.75 49.83 -29.88
N VAL A 264 29.73 50.26 -29.08
CA VAL A 264 30.63 51.38 -29.42
C VAL A 264 31.39 51.11 -30.72
N ALA A 265 31.79 49.86 -30.96
CA ALA A 265 32.43 49.43 -32.20
C ALA A 265 31.46 49.19 -33.37
N SER A 266 30.16 49.48 -33.22
CA SER A 266 29.11 49.25 -34.22
C SER A 266 28.97 47.81 -34.69
N GLN A 267 29.35 46.84 -33.84
CA GLN A 267 29.27 45.40 -34.12
C GLN A 267 28.05 44.72 -33.53
N MET A 268 27.25 45.45 -32.74
CA MET A 268 26.05 44.94 -32.08
C MET A 268 25.12 46.13 -31.77
N THR A 269 23.80 45.86 -31.75
CA THR A 269 22.78 46.87 -31.41
C THR A 269 22.43 46.81 -29.92
N THR A 270 21.75 47.85 -29.43
CA THR A 270 21.25 47.90 -28.06
C THR A 270 20.11 46.89 -27.82
N GLY A 271 19.26 46.66 -28.82
CA GLY A 271 18.18 45.69 -28.74
C GLY A 271 18.72 44.24 -28.66
N GLU A 272 19.78 43.96 -29.47
CA GLU A 272 20.50 42.67 -29.38
C GLU A 272 21.09 42.41 -27.98
N LEU A 273 21.68 43.43 -27.35
CA LEU A 273 22.21 43.32 -25.98
C LEU A 273 21.10 42.98 -24.98
N MET A 274 19.95 43.65 -25.07
CA MET A 274 18.82 43.45 -24.18
C MET A 274 18.25 42.00 -24.36
N SER A 275 18.17 41.52 -25.59
CA SER A 275 17.77 40.15 -25.89
C SER A 275 18.72 39.11 -25.28
N LEU A 276 20.03 39.32 -25.41
CA LEU A 276 21.07 38.50 -24.82
C LEU A 276 20.96 38.46 -23.29
N LEU A 277 20.72 39.57 -22.61
CA LEU A 277 20.52 39.60 -21.16
C LEU A 277 19.28 38.80 -20.74
N THR A 278 18.20 38.87 -21.52
CA THR A 278 16.98 38.10 -21.28
C THR A 278 17.22 36.60 -21.46
N TYR A 279 17.92 36.19 -22.53
CA TYR A 279 18.29 34.76 -22.72
C TYR A 279 19.23 34.25 -21.65
N CYS A 280 20.14 35.10 -21.10
CA CYS A 280 20.99 34.73 -19.96
C CYS A 280 20.15 34.27 -18.77
N MET A 281 19.16 35.05 -18.39
CA MET A 281 18.26 34.71 -17.29
C MET A 281 17.50 33.40 -17.57
N THR A 282 16.97 33.24 -18.78
CA THR A 282 16.24 32.04 -19.20
C THR A 282 17.11 30.78 -19.13
N ILE A 283 18.36 30.83 -19.63
CA ILE A 283 19.30 29.71 -19.63
C ILE A 283 19.60 29.27 -18.19
N LEU A 284 19.94 30.22 -17.32
CA LEU A 284 20.35 29.92 -15.96
C LEU A 284 19.19 29.40 -15.10
N MET A 285 17.97 29.95 -15.28
CA MET A 285 16.75 29.47 -14.62
C MET A 285 16.39 28.05 -15.06
N ASN A 286 16.49 27.75 -16.36
CA ASN A 286 16.21 26.41 -16.85
C ASN A 286 17.23 25.38 -16.35
N LEU A 287 18.50 25.76 -16.18
CA LEU A 287 19.51 24.88 -15.59
C LEU A 287 19.16 24.51 -14.14
N MET A 288 18.67 25.47 -13.34
CA MET A 288 18.19 25.21 -11.98
C MET A 288 16.96 24.30 -11.99
N MET A 289 16.03 24.54 -12.92
CA MET A 289 14.84 23.69 -13.06
C MET A 289 15.21 22.24 -13.37
N LEU A 290 16.19 22.00 -14.24
CA LEU A 290 16.71 20.64 -14.55
C LEU A 290 17.26 19.94 -13.31
N ALA A 291 17.98 20.65 -12.45
CA ALA A 291 18.48 20.10 -11.20
C ALA A 291 17.32 19.68 -10.25
N MET A 292 16.30 20.53 -10.13
CA MET A 292 15.10 20.22 -9.31
C MET A 292 14.34 19.00 -9.86
N ILE A 293 14.20 18.89 -11.18
CA ILE A 293 13.58 17.74 -11.85
C ILE A 293 14.34 16.45 -11.48
N PHE A 294 15.66 16.47 -11.53
CA PHE A 294 16.49 15.31 -11.21
C PHE A 294 16.25 14.82 -9.77
N VAL A 295 16.18 15.73 -8.80
CA VAL A 295 15.88 15.39 -7.39
C VAL A 295 14.52 14.72 -7.27
N MET A 296 13.49 15.34 -7.83
CA MET A 296 12.10 14.81 -7.78
C MET A 296 11.98 13.44 -8.43
N MET A 297 12.64 13.24 -9.60
CA MET A 297 12.65 11.93 -10.27
C MET A 297 13.34 10.86 -9.42
N THR A 298 14.44 11.21 -8.74
CA THR A 298 15.14 10.28 -7.85
C THR A 298 14.29 9.88 -6.66
N MET A 299 13.59 10.83 -6.04
CA MET A 299 12.67 10.54 -4.92
C MET A 299 11.50 9.66 -5.35
N SER A 300 10.95 9.90 -6.54
CA SER A 300 9.82 9.14 -7.06
C SER A 300 10.21 7.71 -7.51
N ALA A 301 11.49 7.46 -7.79
CA ALA A 301 11.96 6.13 -8.21
C ALA A 301 11.72 5.04 -7.14
N ALA A 302 11.81 5.39 -5.86
CA ALA A 302 11.49 4.47 -4.76
C ALA A 302 10.00 4.09 -4.75
N SER A 303 9.11 5.06 -4.89
CA SER A 303 7.65 4.82 -5.01
C SER A 303 7.32 4.00 -6.25
N ALA A 304 7.99 4.27 -7.39
CA ALA A 304 7.85 3.50 -8.63
C ALA A 304 8.20 2.02 -8.43
N LYS A 305 9.28 1.74 -7.70
CA LYS A 305 9.70 0.37 -7.40
C LYS A 305 8.66 -0.36 -6.55
N ARG A 306 8.17 0.27 -5.47
CA ARG A 306 7.15 -0.33 -4.59
C ARG A 306 5.81 -0.62 -5.29
N ILE A 307 5.39 0.27 -6.20
CA ILE A 307 4.19 0.04 -7.03
C ILE A 307 4.43 -1.11 -8.00
N ALA A 308 5.59 -1.13 -8.67
CA ALA A 308 5.92 -2.21 -9.60
C ALA A 308 5.97 -3.58 -8.92
N GLU A 309 6.50 -3.66 -7.70
CA GLU A 309 6.48 -4.89 -6.89
C GLU A 309 5.07 -5.44 -6.71
N VAL A 310 4.08 -4.58 -6.41
CA VAL A 310 2.69 -5.01 -6.28
C VAL A 310 2.10 -5.44 -7.63
N LEU A 311 2.37 -4.70 -8.72
CA LEU A 311 1.84 -5.01 -10.05
C LEU A 311 2.48 -6.25 -10.69
N GLU A 312 3.70 -6.60 -10.31
CA GLU A 312 4.45 -7.74 -10.84
C GLU A 312 4.30 -8.99 -9.96
N GLU A 313 3.79 -8.84 -8.74
CA GLU A 313 3.52 -9.96 -7.83
C GLU A 313 2.42 -10.84 -8.41
N LYS A 314 2.61 -12.15 -8.30
CA LYS A 314 1.63 -13.16 -8.75
C LYS A 314 1.20 -13.99 -7.56
N ALA A 315 -0.07 -14.36 -7.54
CA ALA A 315 -0.56 -15.35 -6.58
C ALA A 315 0.23 -16.66 -6.74
N ASP A 316 0.69 -17.21 -5.63
CA ASP A 316 1.36 -18.52 -5.60
C ASP A 316 0.36 -19.67 -5.58
N ILE A 317 -0.89 -19.40 -5.17
CA ILE A 317 -1.99 -20.35 -5.20
C ILE A 317 -2.96 -19.93 -6.31
N THR A 318 -3.10 -20.79 -7.31
CA THR A 318 -3.98 -20.60 -8.47
C THR A 318 -4.77 -21.86 -8.75
N ASN A 319 -5.83 -21.75 -9.55
CA ASN A 319 -6.56 -22.91 -10.05
C ASN A 319 -5.66 -23.76 -10.95
N PRO A 320 -5.79 -25.10 -10.91
CA PRO A 320 -5.16 -25.98 -11.87
C PRO A 320 -5.76 -25.78 -13.28
N GLU A 321 -5.10 -26.33 -14.32
CA GLU A 321 -5.58 -26.24 -15.72
C GLU A 321 -6.96 -26.89 -15.93
N GLN A 322 -7.26 -27.94 -15.16
CA GLN A 322 -8.55 -28.64 -15.17
C GLN A 322 -9.05 -28.76 -13.73
N PRO A 323 -9.70 -27.72 -13.20
CA PRO A 323 -10.20 -27.71 -11.84
C PRO A 323 -11.40 -28.62 -11.67
N ASP A 324 -11.48 -29.29 -10.52
CA ASP A 324 -12.65 -30.06 -10.10
C ASP A 324 -13.64 -29.13 -9.37
N TYR A 325 -14.90 -29.20 -9.77
CA TYR A 325 -16.00 -28.37 -9.23
C TYR A 325 -16.93 -29.14 -8.30
N ASP A 326 -16.57 -30.38 -7.92
CA ASP A 326 -17.41 -31.21 -7.03
C ASP A 326 -16.61 -31.74 -5.85
N VAL A 327 -16.93 -31.23 -4.67
CA VAL A 327 -16.46 -31.78 -3.40
C VAL A 327 -17.50 -32.81 -2.94
N THR A 328 -17.16 -34.10 -2.98
CA THR A 328 -18.12 -35.19 -2.75
C THR A 328 -18.70 -35.19 -1.34
N ASP A 329 -17.85 -35.09 -0.32
CA ASP A 329 -18.25 -35.09 1.09
C ASP A 329 -17.28 -34.26 1.96
N GLY A 330 -17.48 -34.26 3.28
CA GLY A 330 -16.66 -33.55 4.24
C GLY A 330 -15.53 -34.37 4.85
N SER A 331 -15.12 -35.49 4.23
CA SER A 331 -13.95 -36.27 4.71
C SER A 331 -12.64 -35.51 4.49
N ILE A 332 -11.70 -35.66 5.43
CA ILE A 332 -10.41 -34.97 5.38
C ILE A 332 -9.31 -36.00 5.67
N ARG A 333 -8.25 -35.98 4.86
CA ARG A 333 -7.07 -36.81 5.10
C ARG A 333 -5.78 -36.02 4.88
N PHE A 334 -4.91 -36.07 5.85
CA PHE A 334 -3.53 -35.61 5.75
C PHE A 334 -2.63 -36.82 5.52
N ASP A 335 -1.80 -36.75 4.49
CA ASP A 335 -0.93 -37.85 4.07
C ASP A 335 0.52 -37.33 4.08
N HIS A 336 1.24 -37.60 5.17
CA HIS A 336 2.62 -37.16 5.42
C HIS A 336 2.88 -35.69 5.16
N VAL A 337 2.01 -34.81 5.72
CA VAL A 337 2.01 -33.36 5.44
C VAL A 337 3.04 -32.65 6.29
N THR A 338 3.96 -31.95 5.61
CA THR A 338 4.91 -31.01 6.23
C THR A 338 4.69 -29.61 5.68
N PHE A 339 4.67 -28.60 6.57
CA PHE A 339 4.43 -27.20 6.19
C PHE A 339 5.38 -26.22 6.84
N ARG A 340 5.83 -25.22 6.04
CA ARG A 340 6.66 -24.07 6.42
C ARG A 340 6.10 -22.82 5.77
N TYR A 341 5.89 -21.74 6.52
CA TYR A 341 5.54 -20.43 5.94
C TYR A 341 6.68 -19.85 5.08
N ASN A 342 7.92 -20.02 5.53
CA ASN A 342 9.09 -19.68 4.74
C ASN A 342 9.81 -20.98 4.33
N LYS A 343 9.89 -21.25 3.04
CA LYS A 343 10.54 -22.44 2.47
C LYS A 343 12.01 -22.61 2.88
N GLN A 344 12.67 -21.52 3.29
CA GLN A 344 14.07 -21.51 3.75
C GLN A 344 14.22 -21.77 5.25
N SER A 345 13.12 -21.88 6.00
CA SER A 345 13.16 -22.13 7.44
C SER A 345 13.61 -23.58 7.72
N GLU A 346 14.59 -23.75 8.61
CA GLU A 346 15.11 -25.06 9.00
C GLU A 346 14.03 -25.93 9.69
N LYS A 347 13.23 -25.31 10.57
CA LYS A 347 12.18 -26.01 11.30
C LYS A 347 10.83 -25.88 10.61
N PRO A 348 10.12 -26.99 10.39
CA PRO A 348 8.75 -26.96 9.90
C PRO A 348 7.81 -26.41 11.01
N VAL A 349 6.70 -25.82 10.57
CA VAL A 349 5.60 -25.40 11.44
C VAL A 349 4.65 -26.56 11.70
N LEU A 350 4.45 -27.41 10.68
CA LEU A 350 3.79 -28.72 10.79
C LEU A 350 4.76 -29.76 10.27
N ASP A 351 4.91 -30.86 10.99
CA ASP A 351 5.94 -31.86 10.75
C ASP A 351 5.33 -33.28 10.67
N ASP A 352 5.30 -33.83 9.46
CA ASP A 352 4.86 -35.19 9.13
C ASP A 352 3.47 -35.54 9.69
N LEU A 353 2.46 -34.74 9.39
CA LEU A 353 1.09 -35.01 9.84
C LEU A 353 0.43 -36.09 8.99
N ASN A 354 -0.06 -37.17 9.64
CA ASN A 354 -0.75 -38.27 9.01
C ASN A 354 -1.98 -38.70 9.82
N PHE A 355 -3.19 -38.37 9.33
CA PHE A 355 -4.46 -38.69 9.99
C PHE A 355 -5.65 -38.57 9.03
N GLU A 356 -6.79 -39.14 9.45
CA GLU A 356 -8.05 -39.14 8.69
C GLU A 356 -9.25 -38.75 9.57
N ILE A 357 -10.14 -37.91 9.02
CA ILE A 357 -11.42 -37.48 9.58
C ILE A 357 -12.52 -37.94 8.63
N LYS A 358 -13.53 -38.63 9.15
CA LYS A 358 -14.68 -39.09 8.36
C LYS A 358 -15.69 -37.93 8.15
N ALA A 359 -16.46 -38.04 7.07
CA ALA A 359 -17.52 -37.06 6.81
C ALA A 359 -18.54 -37.04 7.97
N GLY A 360 -18.92 -35.85 8.41
CA GLY A 360 -19.86 -35.61 9.50
C GLY A 360 -19.27 -35.67 10.91
N GLU A 361 -18.01 -36.10 11.09
CA GLU A 361 -17.37 -36.11 12.41
C GLU A 361 -17.18 -34.69 12.97
N THR A 362 -17.30 -34.58 14.28
CA THR A 362 -16.89 -33.38 15.03
C THR A 362 -15.53 -33.62 15.67
N ILE A 363 -14.53 -32.82 15.28
CA ILE A 363 -13.15 -32.94 15.73
C ILE A 363 -12.78 -31.74 16.59
N GLY A 364 -12.32 -32.01 17.81
CA GLY A 364 -11.68 -31.00 18.65
C GLY A 364 -10.18 -30.91 18.34
N ILE A 365 -9.59 -29.69 18.38
CA ILE A 365 -8.12 -29.53 18.31
C ILE A 365 -7.67 -28.77 19.54
N LEU A 366 -6.82 -29.41 20.35
CA LEU A 366 -6.21 -28.85 21.55
C LEU A 366 -4.69 -28.74 21.36
N GLY A 367 -4.09 -27.80 22.06
CA GLY A 367 -2.63 -27.63 22.11
C GLY A 367 -2.25 -26.28 22.67
N GLY A 368 -1.03 -26.14 23.12
CA GLY A 368 -0.48 -24.89 23.66
C GLY A 368 -0.46 -23.74 22.64
N THR A 369 -0.21 -22.54 23.12
CA THR A 369 0.03 -21.39 22.22
C THR A 369 1.28 -21.66 21.38
N GLY A 370 1.16 -21.49 20.03
CA GLY A 370 2.28 -21.79 19.13
C GLY A 370 2.37 -23.26 18.65
N SER A 371 1.44 -24.15 19.06
CA SER A 371 1.40 -25.56 18.60
C SER A 371 0.93 -25.75 17.15
N SER A 372 0.71 -24.66 16.41
CA SER A 372 0.40 -24.64 14.95
C SER A 372 -1.00 -25.12 14.55
N LYS A 373 -1.99 -25.03 15.45
CA LYS A 373 -3.39 -25.41 15.19
C LYS A 373 -4.01 -24.66 14.00
N THR A 374 -3.90 -23.34 13.99
CA THR A 374 -4.36 -22.48 12.88
C THR A 374 -3.69 -22.84 11.56
N SER A 375 -2.38 -23.17 11.59
CA SER A 375 -1.65 -23.57 10.38
C SER A 375 -2.20 -24.88 9.79
N LEU A 376 -2.59 -25.84 10.63
CA LEU A 376 -3.21 -27.09 10.20
C LEU A 376 -4.52 -26.83 9.44
N VAL A 377 -5.44 -26.04 10.03
CA VAL A 377 -6.76 -25.81 9.40
C VAL A 377 -6.68 -24.95 8.15
N ASN A 378 -5.68 -24.07 8.05
CA ASN A 378 -5.45 -23.26 6.85
C ASN A 378 -5.08 -24.09 5.60
N LEU A 379 -4.53 -25.27 5.77
CA LEU A 379 -4.23 -26.19 4.67
C LEU A 379 -5.49 -26.88 4.13
N ILE A 380 -6.52 -27.08 4.95
CA ILE A 380 -7.76 -27.76 4.56
C ILE A 380 -8.54 -26.90 3.56
N SER A 381 -8.64 -25.59 3.80
CA SER A 381 -9.30 -24.62 2.90
C SER A 381 -8.36 -24.08 1.81
N ARG A 382 -7.16 -24.65 1.71
CA ARG A 382 -6.12 -24.21 0.76
C ARG A 382 -5.87 -22.71 0.80
N LEU A 383 -5.73 -22.13 2.02
CA LEU A 383 -5.22 -20.79 2.21
C LEU A 383 -3.69 -20.75 2.06
N TYR A 384 -3.05 -21.89 2.31
CA TYR A 384 -1.65 -22.22 2.01
C TYR A 384 -1.58 -23.63 1.41
N ASP A 385 -0.55 -23.90 0.62
CA ASP A 385 -0.25 -25.24 0.12
C ASP A 385 0.83 -25.91 0.99
N ALA A 386 0.70 -27.23 1.22
CA ALA A 386 1.71 -28.03 1.91
C ALA A 386 3.03 -28.03 1.11
N ASN A 387 4.17 -28.03 1.83
CA ASN A 387 5.48 -28.12 1.19
C ASN A 387 5.81 -29.58 0.78
N GLU A 388 5.40 -30.54 1.62
CA GLU A 388 5.57 -31.99 1.41
C GLU A 388 4.27 -32.69 1.82
N GLY A 389 3.99 -33.82 1.20
CA GLY A 389 2.75 -34.57 1.43
C GLY A 389 1.53 -33.99 0.71
N THR A 390 0.35 -34.48 1.08
CA THR A 390 -0.91 -34.11 0.41
C THR A 390 -2.07 -34.02 1.41
N VAL A 391 -2.89 -32.97 1.24
CA VAL A 391 -4.14 -32.79 1.97
C VAL A 391 -5.29 -33.14 1.04
N TYR A 392 -6.20 -34.00 1.52
CA TYR A 392 -7.38 -34.43 0.79
C TYR A 392 -8.64 -33.93 1.49
N VAL A 393 -9.62 -33.49 0.70
CA VAL A 393 -10.99 -33.17 1.14
C VAL A 393 -11.94 -33.88 0.19
N GLY A 394 -12.94 -34.60 0.70
CA GLY A 394 -13.87 -35.37 -0.14
C GLY A 394 -13.15 -36.42 -1.00
N GLY A 395 -12.04 -36.97 -0.49
CA GLY A 395 -11.23 -38.01 -1.16
C GLY A 395 -10.30 -37.49 -2.27
N LYS A 396 -10.29 -36.19 -2.60
CA LYS A 396 -9.45 -35.61 -3.65
C LYS A 396 -8.46 -34.61 -3.06
N ASP A 397 -7.28 -34.48 -3.69
CA ASP A 397 -6.26 -33.49 -3.33
C ASP A 397 -6.83 -32.06 -3.44
N VAL A 398 -6.67 -31.25 -2.39
CA VAL A 398 -7.15 -29.85 -2.36
C VAL A 398 -6.59 -29.00 -3.49
N ARG A 399 -5.46 -29.36 -4.07
CA ARG A 399 -4.82 -28.65 -5.19
C ARG A 399 -5.55 -28.84 -6.53
N ASN A 400 -6.37 -29.88 -6.63
CA ASN A 400 -7.09 -30.22 -7.86
C ASN A 400 -8.45 -29.53 -7.96
N TYR A 401 -8.96 -28.94 -6.88
CA TYR A 401 -10.22 -28.22 -6.88
C TYR A 401 -10.10 -26.83 -7.45
N ASP A 402 -11.23 -26.33 -7.99
CA ASP A 402 -11.45 -24.91 -8.13
C ASP A 402 -11.45 -24.25 -6.74
N LEU A 403 -10.69 -23.14 -6.58
CA LEU A 403 -10.50 -22.47 -5.28
C LEU A 403 -11.80 -21.93 -4.70
N GLU A 404 -12.68 -21.40 -5.54
CA GLU A 404 -13.96 -20.88 -5.11
C GLU A 404 -14.87 -21.99 -4.62
N THR A 405 -14.97 -23.08 -5.38
CA THR A 405 -15.73 -24.28 -5.01
C THR A 405 -15.23 -24.86 -3.69
N LEU A 406 -13.92 -25.09 -3.55
CA LEU A 406 -13.35 -25.64 -2.31
C LEU A 406 -13.66 -24.73 -1.11
N ARG A 407 -13.49 -23.42 -1.24
CA ARG A 407 -13.71 -22.46 -0.15
C ARG A 407 -15.17 -22.17 0.14
N ASN A 408 -16.08 -22.53 -0.76
CA ASN A 408 -17.51 -22.53 -0.48
C ASN A 408 -17.92 -23.74 0.32
N GLU A 409 -17.35 -24.91 0.01
CA GLU A 409 -17.64 -26.16 0.72
C GLU A 409 -16.84 -26.32 2.02
N VAL A 410 -15.70 -25.63 2.18
CA VAL A 410 -14.89 -25.58 3.39
C VAL A 410 -14.94 -24.18 3.97
N SER A 411 -15.89 -23.93 4.87
CA SER A 411 -16.06 -22.62 5.48
C SER A 411 -15.23 -22.48 6.74
N VAL A 412 -14.55 -21.32 6.89
CA VAL A 412 -13.65 -21.04 8.02
C VAL A 412 -14.12 -19.80 8.76
N VAL A 413 -14.28 -19.91 10.07
CA VAL A 413 -14.39 -18.77 10.98
C VAL A 413 -12.99 -18.53 11.56
N LEU A 414 -12.35 -17.46 11.12
CA LEU A 414 -10.98 -17.13 11.50
C LEU A 414 -10.90 -16.65 12.97
N GLN A 415 -9.78 -16.86 13.63
CA GLN A 415 -9.50 -16.38 14.97
C GLN A 415 -9.75 -14.87 15.13
N LYS A 416 -9.33 -14.06 14.14
CA LYS A 416 -9.60 -12.63 14.11
C LYS A 416 -10.90 -12.35 13.39
N ASN A 417 -11.98 -12.20 14.16
CA ASN A 417 -13.31 -11.92 13.64
C ASN A 417 -13.43 -10.48 13.13
N VAL A 418 -13.66 -10.31 11.82
CA VAL A 418 -13.78 -9.01 11.17
C VAL A 418 -15.19 -8.87 10.56
N LEU A 419 -15.84 -7.74 10.89
CA LEU A 419 -17.08 -7.31 10.25
C LEU A 419 -16.81 -6.09 9.38
N PHE A 420 -17.52 -6.00 8.27
CA PHE A 420 -17.44 -4.85 7.37
C PHE A 420 -18.46 -3.78 7.78
N SER A 421 -18.19 -2.53 7.42
CA SER A 421 -19.18 -1.46 7.55
C SER A 421 -20.39 -1.74 6.66
N GLY A 422 -21.59 -1.65 7.23
CA GLY A 422 -22.84 -1.99 6.58
C GLY A 422 -23.83 -2.58 7.56
N THR A 423 -25.00 -3.00 7.12
CA THR A 423 -26.01 -3.63 7.97
C THR A 423 -25.60 -5.05 8.41
N ILE A 424 -26.25 -5.59 9.42
CA ILE A 424 -26.06 -6.99 9.82
C ILE A 424 -26.39 -7.91 8.64
N LEU A 425 -27.50 -7.69 7.91
CA LEU A 425 -27.86 -8.47 6.72
C LEU A 425 -26.77 -8.44 5.63
N GLU A 426 -26.22 -7.26 5.33
CA GLU A 426 -25.12 -7.14 4.38
C GLU A 426 -23.89 -7.92 4.84
N ASN A 427 -23.57 -7.90 6.13
CA ASN A 427 -22.49 -8.68 6.70
C ASN A 427 -22.74 -10.19 6.63
N LEU A 428 -23.96 -10.66 6.83
CA LEU A 428 -24.32 -12.07 6.71
C LEU A 428 -24.25 -12.56 5.27
N ARG A 429 -24.70 -11.75 4.31
CA ARG A 429 -24.68 -12.06 2.87
C ARG A 429 -23.28 -12.17 2.26
N TRP A 430 -22.23 -11.88 3.02
CA TRP A 430 -20.87 -12.29 2.62
C TRP A 430 -20.69 -13.82 2.61
N GLY A 431 -21.55 -14.57 3.32
CA GLY A 431 -21.61 -16.02 3.26
C GLY A 431 -22.29 -16.53 2.00
N ASP A 432 -23.42 -15.93 1.65
CA ASP A 432 -24.19 -16.18 0.43
C ASP A 432 -24.93 -14.89 0.05
N GLU A 433 -24.54 -14.27 -1.09
CA GLU A 433 -25.11 -12.99 -1.55
C GLU A 433 -26.62 -13.07 -1.87
N ASN A 434 -27.09 -14.28 -2.23
CA ASN A 434 -28.48 -14.54 -2.60
C ASN A 434 -29.33 -15.01 -1.40
N ALA A 435 -28.75 -15.10 -0.20
CA ALA A 435 -29.47 -15.55 0.99
C ALA A 435 -30.68 -14.66 1.28
N THR A 436 -31.84 -15.30 1.48
CA THR A 436 -33.04 -14.61 1.91
C THR A 436 -32.90 -14.12 3.35
N GLU A 437 -33.79 -13.20 3.77
CA GLU A 437 -33.76 -12.72 5.15
C GLU A 437 -34.07 -13.85 6.14
N GLU A 438 -34.96 -14.78 5.78
CA GLU A 438 -35.31 -15.95 6.58
C GLU A 438 -34.11 -16.89 6.78
N GLU A 439 -33.31 -17.12 5.73
CA GLU A 439 -32.08 -17.91 5.82
C GLU A 439 -31.04 -17.22 6.72
N CYS A 440 -30.88 -15.90 6.60
CA CYS A 440 -30.02 -15.12 7.49
C CYS A 440 -30.47 -15.21 8.96
N ILE A 441 -31.80 -15.11 9.22
CA ILE A 441 -32.37 -15.25 10.57
C ILE A 441 -32.12 -16.67 11.10
N ARG A 442 -32.34 -17.70 10.27
CA ARG A 442 -32.07 -19.09 10.66
C ARG A 442 -30.59 -19.30 11.02
N ALA A 443 -29.67 -18.82 10.21
CA ALA A 443 -28.23 -18.91 10.51
C ALA A 443 -27.86 -18.18 11.82
N CYS A 444 -28.48 -17.02 12.08
CA CYS A 444 -28.30 -16.29 13.34
C CYS A 444 -28.84 -17.05 14.55
N ARG A 445 -29.96 -17.77 14.42
CA ARG A 445 -30.49 -18.62 15.49
C ARG A 445 -29.53 -19.76 15.82
N LEU A 446 -28.98 -20.43 14.81
CA LEU A 446 -27.99 -21.50 15.00
C LEU A 446 -26.73 -21.00 15.70
N ALA A 447 -26.33 -19.76 15.42
CA ALA A 447 -25.19 -19.09 16.07
C ALA A 447 -25.56 -18.35 17.36
N CYS A 448 -26.79 -18.47 17.85
CA CYS A 448 -27.35 -17.72 18.99
C CYS A 448 -27.16 -16.20 18.87
N ALA A 449 -27.11 -15.67 17.64
CA ALA A 449 -26.94 -14.24 17.38
C ALA A 449 -28.27 -13.48 17.41
N ASP A 450 -29.41 -14.12 17.13
CA ASP A 450 -30.75 -13.55 17.12
C ASP A 450 -31.13 -12.95 18.49
N GLU A 451 -30.70 -13.55 19.60
CA GLU A 451 -31.01 -13.10 20.96
C GLU A 451 -30.59 -11.64 21.21
N PHE A 452 -29.44 -11.21 20.67
CA PHE A 452 -28.99 -9.82 20.81
C PHE A 452 -29.43 -8.92 19.65
N ILE A 453 -29.56 -9.48 18.43
CA ILE A 453 -30.00 -8.71 17.26
C ILE A 453 -31.42 -8.18 17.47
N GLU A 454 -32.34 -9.02 18.00
CA GLU A 454 -33.71 -8.63 18.29
C GLU A 454 -33.84 -7.50 19.33
N LYS A 455 -32.83 -7.31 20.17
CA LYS A 455 -32.76 -6.22 21.16
C LYS A 455 -32.18 -4.92 20.57
N MET A 456 -31.59 -4.96 19.39
CA MET A 456 -31.04 -3.77 18.72
C MET A 456 -32.19 -2.96 18.08
N PRO A 457 -32.15 -1.61 18.11
CA PRO A 457 -33.21 -0.75 17.57
C PRO A 457 -33.54 -1.02 16.10
N GLY A 458 -32.52 -1.32 15.28
CA GLY A 458 -32.63 -1.61 13.84
C GLY A 458 -32.71 -3.11 13.52
N LYS A 459 -32.67 -4.00 14.53
CA LYS A 459 -32.60 -5.45 14.37
C LYS A 459 -31.58 -5.84 13.30
N TYR A 460 -31.96 -6.65 12.31
CA TYR A 460 -31.08 -7.08 11.21
C TYR A 460 -30.60 -5.95 10.29
N ASN A 461 -31.30 -4.79 10.31
CA ASN A 461 -30.87 -3.58 9.59
C ASN A 461 -29.97 -2.67 10.43
N THR A 462 -29.57 -3.08 11.64
CA THR A 462 -28.61 -2.33 12.45
C THR A 462 -27.30 -2.20 11.71
N TYR A 463 -26.77 -0.96 11.64
CA TYR A 463 -25.50 -0.66 10.98
C TYR A 463 -24.32 -1.08 11.85
N ILE A 464 -23.41 -1.82 11.27
CA ILE A 464 -22.12 -2.22 11.86
C ILE A 464 -21.04 -1.26 11.37
N GLU A 465 -20.30 -0.67 12.29
CA GLU A 465 -19.17 0.18 11.98
C GLU A 465 -17.96 -0.65 11.51
N GLN A 466 -17.00 0.02 10.89
CA GLN A 466 -15.77 -0.61 10.36
C GLN A 466 -15.06 -1.47 11.43
N GLY A 467 -14.83 -2.73 11.11
CA GLY A 467 -14.25 -3.72 12.04
C GLY A 467 -15.19 -4.12 13.18
N GLY A 468 -16.47 -3.70 13.15
CA GLY A 468 -17.46 -4.02 14.19
C GLY A 468 -17.15 -3.33 15.52
N SER A 469 -16.69 -2.07 15.51
CA SER A 469 -16.34 -1.32 16.73
C SER A 469 -17.52 -1.10 17.69
N ASN A 470 -18.73 -1.11 17.15
CA ASN A 470 -19.99 -0.92 17.89
C ASN A 470 -20.66 -2.21 18.38
N VAL A 471 -20.00 -3.37 18.27
CA VAL A 471 -20.48 -4.65 18.80
C VAL A 471 -19.43 -5.34 19.64
N SER A 472 -19.87 -6.13 20.64
CA SER A 472 -18.95 -6.84 21.54
C SER A 472 -18.21 -7.99 20.82
N GLY A 473 -17.09 -8.46 21.40
CA GLY A 473 -16.31 -9.58 20.85
C GLY A 473 -17.16 -10.83 20.61
N GLY A 474 -17.96 -11.24 21.59
CA GLY A 474 -18.86 -12.40 21.46
C GLY A 474 -19.98 -12.20 20.43
N GLN A 475 -20.47 -10.96 20.26
CA GLN A 475 -21.44 -10.64 19.20
C GLN A 475 -20.78 -10.75 17.80
N LYS A 476 -19.55 -10.25 17.64
CA LYS A 476 -18.78 -10.42 16.39
C LYS A 476 -18.58 -11.89 16.04
N GLN A 477 -18.16 -12.69 17.01
CA GLN A 477 -17.94 -14.13 16.81
C GLN A 477 -19.22 -14.81 16.33
N ARG A 478 -20.35 -14.59 17.00
CA ARG A 478 -21.64 -15.17 16.62
C ARG A 478 -22.10 -14.75 15.22
N LEU A 479 -21.89 -13.48 14.83
CA LEU A 479 -22.18 -13.02 13.46
C LEU A 479 -21.25 -13.67 12.42
N CYS A 480 -19.96 -13.87 12.72
CA CYS A 480 -19.04 -14.56 11.83
C CYS A 480 -19.38 -16.06 11.70
N ILE A 481 -19.84 -16.71 12.77
CA ILE A 481 -20.35 -18.08 12.73
C ILE A 481 -21.60 -18.16 11.85
N ALA A 482 -22.58 -17.25 12.04
CA ALA A 482 -23.79 -17.20 11.20
C ALA A 482 -23.46 -16.99 9.72
N ARG A 483 -22.49 -16.12 9.41
CA ARG A 483 -21.97 -15.92 8.06
C ARG A 483 -21.39 -17.21 7.44
N ALA A 484 -20.62 -17.97 8.21
CA ALA A 484 -20.02 -19.21 7.76
C ALA A 484 -21.09 -20.30 7.51
N LEU A 485 -22.15 -20.34 8.32
CA LEU A 485 -23.26 -21.29 8.18
C LEU A 485 -24.12 -21.04 6.93
N LEU A 486 -24.24 -19.79 6.47
CA LEU A 486 -24.99 -19.44 5.26
C LEU A 486 -24.42 -20.10 4.00
N LYS A 487 -23.13 -20.43 3.97
CA LYS A 487 -22.53 -21.20 2.89
C LYS A 487 -23.04 -22.64 2.80
N LYS A 488 -23.69 -23.15 3.85
CA LYS A 488 -24.12 -24.56 3.96
C LYS A 488 -23.00 -25.56 3.67
N PRO A 489 -21.82 -25.39 4.31
CA PRO A 489 -20.59 -26.07 3.91
C PRO A 489 -20.61 -27.55 4.29
N LYS A 490 -19.80 -28.36 3.58
CA LYS A 490 -19.49 -29.77 3.95
C LYS A 490 -18.50 -29.85 5.11
N VAL A 491 -17.61 -28.86 5.24
CA VAL A 491 -16.67 -28.74 6.36
C VAL A 491 -16.77 -27.34 6.98
N LEU A 492 -17.02 -27.27 8.28
CA LEU A 492 -17.04 -26.04 9.06
C LEU A 492 -15.86 -26.02 10.03
N ILE A 493 -14.99 -25.02 9.89
CA ILE A 493 -13.82 -24.81 10.74
C ILE A 493 -14.05 -23.62 11.64
N LEU A 494 -13.90 -23.79 12.94
CA LEU A 494 -14.01 -22.77 13.97
C LEU A 494 -12.64 -22.58 14.65
N ASP A 495 -11.88 -21.58 14.24
CA ASP A 495 -10.55 -21.30 14.80
C ASP A 495 -10.67 -20.33 15.97
N ASP A 496 -10.70 -20.87 17.20
CA ASP A 496 -10.84 -20.14 18.47
C ASP A 496 -12.03 -19.15 18.47
N SER A 497 -13.08 -19.53 17.73
CA SER A 497 -14.20 -18.64 17.38
C SER A 497 -15.26 -18.54 18.46
N THR A 498 -15.12 -19.24 19.58
CA THR A 498 -16.04 -19.19 20.72
C THR A 498 -15.38 -18.69 22.00
N SER A 499 -14.11 -18.29 21.94
CA SER A 499 -13.33 -17.86 23.13
C SER A 499 -13.89 -16.62 23.85
N ALA A 500 -14.55 -15.72 23.12
CA ALA A 500 -15.24 -14.54 23.68
C ALA A 500 -16.75 -14.75 23.90
N VAL A 501 -17.25 -15.97 23.64
CA VAL A 501 -18.63 -16.37 23.94
C VAL A 501 -18.66 -17.03 25.32
N ASP A 502 -19.71 -16.76 26.10
CA ASP A 502 -19.91 -17.42 27.39
C ASP A 502 -20.17 -18.92 27.22
N THR A 503 -19.82 -19.70 28.25
CA THR A 503 -19.88 -21.18 28.21
C THR A 503 -21.29 -21.72 27.92
N ALA A 504 -22.33 -21.06 28.42
CA ALA A 504 -23.72 -21.50 28.21
C ALA A 504 -24.14 -21.29 26.74
N THR A 505 -23.79 -20.16 26.15
CA THR A 505 -24.06 -19.87 24.73
C THR A 505 -23.21 -20.77 23.79
N ASP A 506 -21.93 -21.04 24.12
CA ASP A 506 -21.09 -21.99 23.37
C ASP A 506 -21.71 -23.40 23.35
N ALA A 507 -22.20 -23.89 24.52
CA ALA A 507 -22.89 -25.18 24.60
C ALA A 507 -24.19 -25.22 23.75
N LYS A 508 -24.96 -24.12 23.70
CA LYS A 508 -26.16 -24.02 22.83
C LYS A 508 -25.76 -24.10 21.34
N ILE A 509 -24.72 -23.38 20.93
CA ILE A 509 -24.23 -23.39 19.55
C ILE A 509 -23.78 -24.80 19.14
N ARG A 510 -23.01 -25.49 19.98
CA ARG A 510 -22.58 -26.88 19.71
C ARG A 510 -23.77 -27.84 19.62
N LYS A 511 -24.73 -27.72 20.51
CA LYS A 511 -25.95 -28.51 20.44
C LYS A 511 -26.75 -28.25 19.16
N ALA A 512 -26.90 -26.99 18.74
CA ALA A 512 -27.53 -26.62 17.48
C ALA A 512 -26.79 -27.26 16.28
N PHE A 513 -25.46 -27.27 16.28
CA PHE A 513 -24.66 -27.91 15.22
C PHE A 513 -24.88 -29.43 15.16
N ALA A 514 -24.96 -30.10 16.29
CA ALA A 514 -25.20 -31.53 16.33
C ALA A 514 -26.57 -31.91 15.78
N THR A 515 -27.61 -31.09 16.01
CA THR A 515 -28.99 -31.38 15.61
C THR A 515 -29.35 -30.88 14.22
N GLU A 516 -28.89 -29.68 13.83
CA GLU A 516 -29.34 -29.00 12.61
C GLU A 516 -28.42 -29.22 11.39
N ILE A 517 -27.13 -29.51 11.64
CA ILE A 517 -26.13 -29.77 10.58
C ILE A 517 -25.32 -31.05 10.85
N PRO A 518 -25.97 -32.20 11.09
CA PRO A 518 -25.28 -33.44 11.46
C PRO A 518 -24.33 -33.96 10.35
N GLY A 519 -24.66 -33.70 9.09
CA GLY A 519 -23.84 -34.13 7.94
C GLY A 519 -22.60 -33.29 7.67
N THR A 520 -22.47 -32.13 8.28
CA THR A 520 -21.29 -31.26 8.14
C THR A 520 -20.17 -31.75 9.05
N THR A 521 -18.97 -31.91 8.53
CA THR A 521 -17.75 -32.15 9.34
C THR A 521 -17.37 -30.88 10.07
N LYS A 522 -17.16 -30.95 11.38
CA LYS A 522 -16.87 -29.77 12.22
C LYS A 522 -15.47 -29.90 12.81
N ILE A 523 -14.65 -28.87 12.65
CA ILE A 523 -13.33 -28.78 13.28
C ILE A 523 -13.36 -27.58 14.22
N ILE A 524 -13.18 -27.84 15.51
CA ILE A 524 -13.26 -26.84 16.57
C ILE A 524 -11.91 -26.72 17.23
N ILE A 525 -11.20 -25.63 16.95
CA ILE A 525 -10.01 -25.27 17.72
C ILE A 525 -10.46 -24.51 18.96
N ALA A 526 -10.15 -25.02 20.12
CA ALA A 526 -10.49 -24.36 21.38
C ALA A 526 -9.33 -24.44 22.39
N GLN A 527 -9.28 -23.43 23.25
CA GLN A 527 -8.38 -23.41 24.41
C GLN A 527 -9.03 -24.05 25.63
N ARG A 528 -10.38 -24.11 25.66
CA ARG A 528 -11.14 -24.70 26.74
C ARG A 528 -11.53 -26.15 26.36
N ILE A 529 -11.21 -27.10 27.22
CA ILE A 529 -11.60 -28.50 27.01
C ILE A 529 -13.12 -28.65 26.99
N SER A 530 -13.86 -27.86 27.80
CA SER A 530 -15.33 -27.87 27.80
C SER A 530 -15.95 -27.58 26.43
N SER A 531 -15.26 -26.92 25.53
CA SER A 531 -15.75 -26.65 24.16
C SER A 531 -15.52 -27.80 23.18
N ILE A 532 -14.69 -28.80 23.52
CA ILE A 532 -14.31 -29.92 22.63
C ILE A 532 -14.50 -31.29 23.25
N GLN A 533 -14.84 -31.41 24.53
CA GLN A 533 -14.98 -32.70 25.21
C GLN A 533 -16.09 -33.59 24.62
N ASP A 534 -17.12 -32.98 24.01
CA ASP A 534 -18.22 -33.68 23.36
C ASP A 534 -17.93 -34.01 21.88
N ALA A 535 -16.71 -33.73 21.39
CA ALA A 535 -16.29 -34.08 20.04
C ALA A 535 -16.08 -35.61 19.89
N ASP A 536 -16.34 -36.13 18.70
CA ASP A 536 -16.14 -37.56 18.42
C ASP A 536 -14.70 -38.00 18.68
N ARG A 537 -13.73 -37.17 18.26
CA ARG A 537 -12.30 -37.35 18.53
C ARG A 537 -11.63 -35.99 18.71
N ILE A 538 -10.52 -36.00 19.41
CA ILE A 538 -9.73 -34.79 19.71
C ILE A 538 -8.29 -35.00 19.26
N ILE A 539 -7.76 -34.07 18.46
CA ILE A 539 -6.34 -33.98 18.10
C ILE A 539 -5.64 -33.16 19.18
N VAL A 540 -4.64 -33.74 19.82
CA VAL A 540 -3.72 -33.04 20.72
C VAL A 540 -2.47 -32.69 19.93
N MET A 541 -2.21 -31.37 19.78
CA MET A 541 -1.03 -30.89 19.05
C MET A 541 0.06 -30.42 19.99
N ASP A 542 1.27 -30.89 19.76
CA ASP A 542 2.47 -30.38 20.39
C ASP A 542 3.59 -30.13 19.40
N ASN A 543 4.22 -28.95 19.45
CA ASN A 543 5.37 -28.57 18.62
C ASN A 543 5.21 -28.88 17.11
N GLY A 544 4.00 -28.67 16.55
CA GLY A 544 3.71 -28.88 15.13
C GLY A 544 3.46 -30.34 14.74
N ARG A 545 3.38 -31.25 15.69
CA ARG A 545 3.06 -32.68 15.50
C ARG A 545 1.77 -33.06 16.23
N ILE A 546 1.17 -34.15 15.81
CA ILE A 546 0.05 -34.77 16.52
C ILE A 546 0.64 -35.68 17.59
N ASP A 547 0.42 -35.35 18.85
CA ASP A 547 0.81 -36.14 20.01
C ASP A 547 -0.20 -37.27 20.27
N ALA A 548 -1.50 -37.00 20.11
CA ALA A 548 -2.55 -37.99 20.23
C ALA A 548 -3.78 -37.62 19.38
N PHE A 549 -4.56 -38.63 18.96
CA PHE A 549 -5.82 -38.45 18.26
C PHE A 549 -6.81 -39.53 18.67
N ALA A 550 -7.66 -39.25 19.66
CA ALA A 550 -8.59 -40.19 20.27
C ALA A 550 -9.80 -39.48 20.88
N PRO A 551 -10.87 -40.19 21.30
CA PRO A 551 -11.97 -39.65 22.07
C PRO A 551 -11.53 -39.11 23.45
N HIS A 552 -12.34 -38.20 24.03
CA HIS A 552 -12.09 -37.56 25.34
C HIS A 552 -11.70 -38.56 26.45
N GLU A 553 -12.50 -39.61 26.63
CA GLU A 553 -12.30 -40.62 27.68
C GLU A 553 -10.97 -41.38 27.55
N GLU A 554 -10.54 -41.64 26.31
CA GLU A 554 -9.27 -42.31 26.03
C GLU A 554 -8.09 -41.39 26.29
N LEU A 555 -8.19 -40.11 25.85
CA LEU A 555 -7.14 -39.11 26.08
C LEU A 555 -6.88 -38.84 27.57
N LEU A 556 -7.92 -38.82 28.39
CA LEU A 556 -7.77 -38.69 29.84
C LEU A 556 -6.95 -39.82 30.46
N ARG A 557 -6.94 -41.01 29.86
CA ARG A 557 -6.19 -42.18 30.36
C ARG A 557 -4.79 -42.26 29.75
N THR A 558 -4.61 -41.89 28.50
CA THR A 558 -3.42 -42.19 27.69
C THR A 558 -2.53 -40.99 27.43
N ASN A 559 -3.05 -39.75 27.49
CA ASN A 559 -2.31 -38.56 27.11
C ASN A 559 -2.07 -37.61 28.28
N ASN A 560 -0.81 -37.41 28.64
CA ASN A 560 -0.44 -36.57 29.78
C ASN A 560 -0.75 -35.08 29.54
N ILE A 561 -0.49 -34.56 28.33
CA ILE A 561 -0.73 -33.15 28.01
C ILE A 561 -2.23 -32.84 28.14
N TYR A 562 -3.08 -33.69 27.58
CA TYR A 562 -4.52 -33.53 27.67
C TYR A 562 -5.03 -33.59 29.12
N LYS A 563 -4.54 -34.54 29.88
CA LYS A 563 -4.88 -34.73 31.29
C LYS A 563 -4.49 -33.53 32.14
N GLU A 564 -3.27 -33.05 32.01
CA GLU A 564 -2.80 -31.87 32.76
C GLU A 564 -3.66 -30.63 32.47
N VAL A 565 -4.00 -30.37 31.19
CA VAL A 565 -4.86 -29.25 30.81
C VAL A 565 -6.28 -29.43 31.35
N TYR A 566 -6.82 -30.63 31.33
CA TYR A 566 -8.13 -30.95 31.88
C TYR A 566 -8.18 -30.73 33.40
N GLU A 567 -7.21 -31.27 34.15
CA GLU A 567 -7.13 -31.10 35.60
C GLU A 567 -6.96 -29.63 35.98
N ALA A 568 -6.10 -28.88 35.28
CA ALA A 568 -5.90 -27.47 35.51
C ALA A 568 -7.19 -26.65 35.32
N GLN A 569 -7.96 -26.96 34.25
CA GLN A 569 -9.21 -26.25 33.96
C GLN A 569 -10.37 -26.66 34.88
N THR A 570 -10.40 -27.90 35.34
CA THR A 570 -11.46 -28.43 36.25
C THR A 570 -11.23 -27.99 37.68
N GLN A 571 -9.97 -27.94 38.15
CA GLN A 571 -9.64 -27.49 39.49
C GLN A 571 -9.78 -25.97 39.68
N THR A 572 -9.57 -25.19 38.60
CA THR A 572 -9.71 -23.73 38.63
C THR A 572 -11.17 -23.28 38.38
N GLY A 573 -12.02 -24.11 37.78
CA GLY A 573 -13.42 -23.82 37.47
C GLY A 573 -14.42 -24.06 38.61
N GLY A 574 -13.95 -24.47 39.80
CA GLY A 574 -14.78 -24.74 40.98
C GLY A 574 -14.99 -23.57 41.95
N GLY A 575 -14.56 -22.38 41.65
CA GLY A 575 -14.75 -21.24 42.55
C GLY A 575 -14.36 -19.94 41.90
N ASP A 576 -15.33 -19.22 41.42
CA ASP A 576 -15.40 -17.78 41.32
C ASP A 576 -16.10 -17.35 40.02
N PHE A 577 -17.43 -17.27 40.08
CA PHE A 577 -18.22 -16.30 39.28
C PHE A 577 -19.72 -16.47 39.54
N ASP A 578 -20.16 -16.83 40.80
CA ASP A 578 -21.56 -16.63 41.18
C ASP A 578 -21.70 -16.52 42.70
N GLU A 579 -21.15 -15.47 43.30
CA GLU A 579 -21.61 -14.97 44.62
C GLU A 579 -20.97 -13.60 44.86
N ASN A 580 -21.57 -12.55 44.29
CA ASN A 580 -21.64 -11.22 44.87
C ASN A 580 -22.52 -10.29 43.98
N GLY A 581 -23.78 -10.64 43.92
CA GLY A 581 -24.86 -9.77 43.49
C GLY A 581 -25.86 -9.65 44.58
N GLY A 582 -25.49 -8.99 45.69
CA GLY A 582 -26.41 -8.73 46.77
C GLY A 582 -25.80 -7.81 47.83
N GLU A 583 -26.35 -6.59 47.91
CA GLU A 583 -26.30 -5.67 49.07
C GLU A 583 -24.98 -4.91 49.36
N SER A 584 -24.82 -3.72 48.82
CA SER A 584 -24.94 -2.43 49.54
C SER A 584 -24.65 -1.25 48.62
#